data_a52771b4b2b7bcbb151cc143a2441c92
#
_entry.id   a52771b4b2b7bcbb151cc143a2441c92
#
_cell.length_a   1.000
_cell.length_b   1.000
_cell.length_c   1.000
_cell.angle_alpha   90.00
_cell.angle_beta   90.00
_cell.angle_gamma   90.00
#
_symmetry.space_group_name_H-M   'P 1'
#
loop_
_entity.id
_entity.type
_entity.pdbx_description
1 polymer ?
#
loop_
_entity_poly.entity_id
_entity_poly.type
_entity_poly.pdbx_seq_one_letter_code
_entity_poly.pdbx_strand_id
1 'polypeptide(L)'
;MDAAAKLQSTAPADDLEKIPVEQVLRKLLVNADLGLSSVEAVQRLVKYGPNALVEKRVSWVRKILAHFTGPIAYMIEAAAVVSAILRHWQDFAIIMALLLFNVGLELWQDFKSTNALAALKAGLAPQATALRNGEWETIDAATLAPGDIVKIRLGVIVPADLRLIGGDEASIDQAALTGESLPVAKSVGDEAYSGSVVKQGEMEGVVIATGGDTFFGRTAKLVAGAGSVSHAQKAMFEIGNFLIIVALILAFAMVGVSVYRDVVITHTWGVAALLDILQFVLILLIASIPVAMPAVFSITMALGALALSKEKAIVSRLSAIEEMAGVDILCSDKTGTLTKNELTLGEPIVLAGKDAQDCILAAALASKIEDRDAIDTAVINALKDKDDLKRFKLQKFIPFDPVTKRTEAVVTD
;
A
#
# COMPACT_ATOMS: atom_id res chain seq x y z
N MET A 1 11.96 29.46 -4.10
CA MET A 1 11.90 29.47 -2.63
C MET A 1 11.86 28.02 -2.17
N ASP A 2 13.03 27.41 -2.15
CA ASP A 2 13.28 26.01 -1.79
C ASP A 2 13.98 25.96 -0.43
N ALA A 3 13.23 26.10 0.65
CA ALA A 3 13.78 26.06 2.01
C ALA A 3 13.05 25.10 2.97
N ALA A 4 12.14 24.26 2.47
CA ALA A 4 11.37 23.34 3.31
C ALA A 4 11.71 21.85 3.13
N ALA A 5 12.75 21.51 2.38
CA ALA A 5 13.06 20.12 2.01
C ALA A 5 14.30 19.53 2.71
N LYS A 6 14.76 20.09 3.84
CA LYS A 6 15.88 19.54 4.62
C LYS A 6 15.62 19.60 6.11
N LEU A 7 14.57 18.90 6.59
CA LEU A 7 14.57 18.43 7.96
C LEU A 7 15.14 17.01 7.96
N GLN A 8 16.43 16.96 8.20
CA GLN A 8 17.20 15.75 8.34
C GLN A 8 16.64 14.90 9.48
N SER A 9 16.35 13.64 9.18
CA SER A 9 16.20 12.55 10.14
C SER A 9 17.35 12.62 11.15
N THR A 10 17.05 12.94 12.39
CA THR A 10 18.04 12.93 13.47
C THR A 10 17.96 11.60 14.19
N ALA A 11 18.92 10.79 14.01
CA ALA A 11 19.26 9.43 14.38
C ALA A 11 18.68 8.39 13.41
N PRO A 12 19.52 7.67 12.67
CA PRO A 12 19.07 6.52 11.89
C PRO A 12 18.49 5.46 12.83
N ALA A 13 17.37 4.86 12.46
CA ALA A 13 16.72 3.80 13.22
C ALA A 13 17.69 2.66 13.58
N ASP A 14 18.68 2.40 12.74
CA ASP A 14 19.75 1.41 12.94
C ASP A 14 20.55 1.60 14.23
N ASP A 15 20.65 2.84 14.76
CA ASP A 15 21.32 3.11 16.03
C ASP A 15 20.47 2.76 17.26
N LEU A 16 19.14 2.77 17.14
CA LEU A 16 18.21 2.46 18.23
C LEU A 16 17.93 0.95 18.34
N GLU A 17 18.10 0.22 17.25
CA GLU A 17 17.92 -1.23 17.20
C GLU A 17 19.00 -2.00 17.98
N LYS A 18 20.20 -1.46 18.10
CA LYS A 18 21.38 -2.19 18.65
C LYS A 18 21.79 -1.81 20.06
N ILE A 19 21.19 -0.78 20.65
CA ILE A 19 21.55 -0.30 21.98
C ILE A 19 20.64 -0.89 23.07
N PRO A 20 21.09 -0.95 24.33
CA PRO A 20 20.26 -1.39 25.47
C PRO A 20 19.00 -0.54 25.62
N VAL A 21 17.91 -1.17 26.08
CA VAL A 21 16.57 -0.55 26.26
C VAL A 21 16.64 0.78 27.03
N GLU A 22 17.40 0.81 28.12
CA GLU A 22 17.54 2.02 28.94
C GLU A 22 18.15 3.19 28.16
N GLN A 23 19.06 2.91 27.25
CA GLN A 23 19.65 3.94 26.39
C GLN A 23 18.66 4.39 25.29
N VAL A 24 17.81 3.49 24.78
CA VAL A 24 16.73 3.83 23.85
C VAL A 24 15.77 4.82 24.50
N LEU A 25 15.27 4.49 25.71
CA LEU A 25 14.36 5.36 26.47
C LEU A 25 14.98 6.73 26.77
N ARG A 26 16.25 6.77 27.16
CA ARG A 26 16.99 8.03 27.38
C ARG A 26 17.15 8.85 26.11
N LYS A 27 17.53 8.23 25.00
CA LYS A 27 17.67 8.94 23.69
C LYS A 27 16.34 9.49 23.21
N LEU A 28 15.26 8.73 23.40
CA LEU A 28 13.91 9.16 23.02
C LEU A 28 13.27 10.09 24.07
N LEU A 29 13.90 10.30 25.22
CA LEU A 29 13.39 11.14 26.32
C LEU A 29 11.99 10.69 26.75
N VAL A 30 11.80 9.39 26.98
CA VAL A 30 10.51 8.80 27.36
C VAL A 30 10.60 8.09 28.70
N ASN A 31 9.59 8.30 29.52
CA ASN A 31 9.38 7.55 30.77
C ASN A 31 8.52 6.32 30.46
N ALA A 32 8.99 5.12 30.82
CA ALA A 32 8.29 3.87 30.54
C ALA A 32 6.94 3.77 31.25
N ASP A 33 6.78 4.38 32.42
CA ASP A 33 5.56 4.29 33.25
C ASP A 33 4.49 5.32 32.87
N LEU A 34 4.88 6.43 32.24
CA LEU A 34 3.97 7.54 31.90
C LEU A 34 3.71 7.68 30.42
N GLY A 35 4.61 7.15 29.58
CA GLY A 35 4.57 7.37 28.14
C GLY A 35 4.83 8.82 27.75
N LEU A 36 4.45 9.18 26.54
CA LEU A 36 4.48 10.56 26.05
C LEU A 36 3.28 11.36 26.57
N SER A 37 3.45 12.66 26.78
CA SER A 37 2.30 13.54 26.92
C SER A 37 1.60 13.70 25.55
N SER A 38 0.28 13.92 25.56
CA SER A 38 -0.48 14.13 24.30
C SER A 38 0.07 15.32 23.51
N VAL A 39 0.55 16.37 24.18
CA VAL A 39 1.16 17.53 23.52
C VAL A 39 2.47 17.16 22.85
N GLU A 40 3.32 16.40 23.51
CA GLU A 40 4.60 15.95 22.97
C GLU A 40 4.40 14.97 21.81
N ALA A 41 3.45 14.06 21.91
CA ALA A 41 3.08 13.15 20.81
C ALA A 41 2.70 13.91 19.56
N VAL A 42 1.88 14.97 19.66
CA VAL A 42 1.52 15.83 18.52
C VAL A 42 2.75 16.57 17.96
N GLN A 43 3.62 17.10 18.80
CA GLN A 43 4.86 17.76 18.35
C GLN A 43 5.78 16.78 17.61
N ARG A 44 5.92 15.55 18.10
CA ARG A 44 6.69 14.50 17.43
C ARG A 44 6.04 14.07 16.12
N LEU A 45 4.71 13.97 16.09
CA LEU A 45 3.98 13.66 14.87
C LEU A 45 4.22 14.72 13.76
N VAL A 46 4.27 16.01 14.14
CA VAL A 46 4.62 17.09 13.20
C VAL A 46 6.07 16.98 12.72
N LYS A 47 6.99 16.58 13.61
CA LYS A 47 8.43 16.47 13.31
C LYS A 47 8.74 15.26 12.42
N TYR A 48 8.20 14.08 12.76
CA TYR A 48 8.52 12.80 12.10
C TYR A 48 7.54 12.43 11.01
N GLY A 49 6.36 13.06 10.98
CA GLY A 49 5.26 12.72 10.08
C GLY A 49 4.40 11.57 10.60
N PRO A 50 3.29 11.27 9.91
CA PRO A 50 2.38 10.20 10.29
C PRO A 50 3.03 8.82 10.11
N ASN A 51 2.64 7.88 10.97
CA ASN A 51 3.02 6.48 10.83
C ASN A 51 2.23 5.82 9.69
N ALA A 52 2.54 6.24 8.48
CA ALA A 52 1.97 5.75 7.23
C ALA A 52 3.00 5.86 6.12
N LEU A 53 2.90 5.02 5.11
CA LEU A 53 3.69 5.18 3.90
C LEU A 53 3.21 6.45 3.19
N VAL A 54 4.08 7.45 3.13
CA VAL A 54 3.73 8.77 2.56
C VAL A 54 3.59 8.64 1.05
N GLU A 55 2.37 8.68 0.55
CA GLU A 55 2.11 8.97 -0.85
C GLU A 55 2.45 10.44 -1.11
N LYS A 56 3.27 10.72 -2.13
CA LYS A 56 3.58 12.12 -2.53
C LYS A 56 2.28 12.85 -2.87
N ARG A 57 1.81 13.70 -1.96
CA ARG A 57 0.66 14.56 -2.23
C ARG A 57 1.06 15.58 -3.29
N VAL A 58 0.58 15.40 -4.50
CA VAL A 58 0.71 16.40 -5.55
C VAL A 58 -0.24 17.56 -5.20
N SER A 59 0.27 18.80 -5.19
CA SER A 59 -0.56 20.00 -4.97
C SER A 59 -1.73 20.02 -5.97
N TRP A 60 -2.92 20.34 -5.50
CA TRP A 60 -4.13 20.41 -6.33
C TRP A 60 -3.98 21.38 -7.53
N VAL A 61 -3.26 22.49 -7.35
CA VAL A 61 -2.92 23.42 -8.44
C VAL A 61 -2.07 22.74 -9.51
N ARG A 62 -1.08 21.94 -9.09
CA ARG A 62 -0.24 21.18 -10.03
C ARG A 62 -1.02 20.09 -10.74
N LYS A 63 -2.00 19.49 -10.07
CA LYS A 63 -2.93 18.53 -10.69
C LYS A 63 -3.77 19.20 -11.76
N ILE A 64 -4.39 20.35 -11.47
CA ILE A 64 -5.16 21.13 -12.45
C ILE A 64 -4.28 21.51 -13.64
N LEU A 65 -3.10 22.07 -13.40
CA LEU A 65 -2.18 22.46 -14.48
C LEU A 65 -1.74 21.26 -15.34
N ALA A 66 -1.66 20.07 -14.76
CA ALA A 66 -1.32 18.86 -15.52
C ALA A 66 -2.38 18.52 -16.58
N HIS A 67 -3.64 18.86 -16.37
CA HIS A 67 -4.71 18.62 -17.35
C HIS A 67 -4.63 19.58 -18.57
N PHE A 68 -3.89 20.69 -18.45
CA PHE A 68 -3.56 21.59 -19.56
C PHE A 68 -2.23 21.21 -20.24
N THR A 69 -1.63 20.08 -19.86
CA THR A 69 -0.38 19.60 -20.44
C THR A 69 -0.58 18.23 -21.09
N GLY A 70 -0.23 18.14 -22.37
CA GLY A 70 -0.34 16.88 -23.10
C GLY A 70 -0.72 17.12 -24.57
N PRO A 71 -0.52 16.13 -25.46
CA PRO A 71 -0.74 16.29 -26.88
C PRO A 71 -2.17 16.77 -27.24
N ILE A 72 -3.16 16.21 -26.55
CA ILE A 72 -4.58 16.53 -26.76
C ILE A 72 -4.90 17.94 -26.27
N ALA A 73 -4.44 18.32 -25.06
CA ALA A 73 -4.65 19.65 -24.53
C ALA A 73 -4.01 20.74 -25.41
N TYR A 74 -2.78 20.53 -25.84
CA TYR A 74 -2.08 21.46 -26.73
C TYR A 74 -2.78 21.63 -28.08
N MET A 75 -3.41 20.60 -28.63
CA MET A 75 -4.20 20.72 -29.86
C MET A 75 -5.44 21.60 -29.63
N ILE A 76 -6.16 21.40 -28.55
CA ILE A 76 -7.35 22.20 -28.21
C ILE A 76 -6.95 23.66 -27.96
N GLU A 77 -5.86 23.89 -27.24
CA GLU A 77 -5.32 25.20 -26.96
C GLU A 77 -4.88 25.94 -28.25
N ALA A 78 -4.16 25.21 -29.13
CA ALA A 78 -3.77 25.78 -30.44
C ALA A 78 -5.00 26.14 -31.27
N ALA A 79 -6.01 25.26 -31.26
CA ALA A 79 -7.27 25.52 -31.92
C ALA A 79 -7.99 26.78 -31.38
N ALA A 80 -8.03 26.94 -30.06
CA ALA A 80 -8.61 28.12 -29.41
C ALA A 80 -7.86 29.39 -29.79
N VAL A 81 -6.52 29.36 -29.79
CA VAL A 81 -5.68 30.52 -30.17
C VAL A 81 -5.92 30.93 -31.63
N VAL A 82 -5.98 29.94 -32.52
CA VAL A 82 -6.23 30.20 -33.94
C VAL A 82 -7.62 30.81 -34.14
N SER A 83 -8.68 30.25 -33.51
CA SER A 83 -10.04 30.81 -33.58
C SER A 83 -10.10 32.25 -33.08
N ALA A 84 -9.37 32.57 -32.00
CA ALA A 84 -9.30 33.92 -31.45
C ALA A 84 -8.59 34.89 -32.42
N ILE A 85 -7.50 34.50 -33.07
CA ILE A 85 -6.77 35.28 -34.07
C ILE A 85 -7.67 35.57 -35.27
N LEU A 86 -8.44 34.59 -35.70
CA LEU A 86 -9.38 34.70 -36.81
C LEU A 86 -10.65 35.49 -36.44
N ARG A 87 -10.80 35.88 -35.17
CA ARG A 87 -12.00 36.55 -34.62
C ARG A 87 -13.28 35.72 -34.74
N HIS A 88 -13.17 34.41 -34.84
CA HIS A 88 -14.29 33.46 -34.80
C HIS A 88 -14.69 33.20 -33.36
N TRP A 89 -15.32 34.18 -32.71
CA TRP A 89 -15.64 34.15 -31.31
C TRP A 89 -16.62 33.02 -30.91
N GLN A 90 -17.47 32.58 -31.84
CA GLN A 90 -18.38 31.47 -31.62
C GLN A 90 -17.58 30.16 -31.49
N ASP A 91 -16.69 29.89 -32.41
CA ASP A 91 -15.85 28.69 -32.40
C ASP A 91 -14.92 28.68 -31.19
N PHE A 92 -14.29 29.82 -30.90
CA PHE A 92 -13.49 30.01 -29.69
C PHE A 92 -14.28 29.68 -28.41
N ALA A 93 -15.53 30.16 -28.30
CA ALA A 93 -16.37 29.92 -27.13
C ALA A 93 -16.70 28.43 -27.00
N ILE A 94 -17.01 27.74 -28.10
CA ILE A 94 -17.30 26.31 -28.12
C ILE A 94 -16.07 25.49 -27.73
N ILE A 95 -14.91 25.81 -28.28
CA ILE A 95 -13.64 25.13 -27.99
C ILE A 95 -13.27 25.33 -26.50
N MET A 96 -13.39 26.55 -26.00
CA MET A 96 -13.11 26.85 -24.60
C MET A 96 -14.11 26.16 -23.65
N ALA A 97 -15.39 26.11 -23.99
CA ALA A 97 -16.38 25.37 -23.24
C ALA A 97 -16.06 23.88 -23.21
N LEU A 98 -15.63 23.31 -24.33
CA LEU A 98 -15.21 21.90 -24.42
C LEU A 98 -13.99 21.62 -23.56
N LEU A 99 -12.97 22.49 -23.61
CA LEU A 99 -11.77 22.38 -22.78
C LEU A 99 -12.10 22.41 -21.29
N LEU A 100 -12.88 23.39 -20.86
CA LEU A 100 -13.29 23.53 -19.48
C LEU A 100 -14.18 22.35 -19.00
N PHE A 101 -15.06 21.86 -19.87
CA PHE A 101 -15.88 20.70 -19.58
C PHE A 101 -15.02 19.44 -19.37
N ASN A 102 -14.04 19.20 -20.25
CA ASN A 102 -13.12 18.07 -20.12
C ASN A 102 -12.32 18.13 -18.83
N VAL A 103 -11.68 19.27 -18.55
CA VAL A 103 -10.94 19.48 -17.32
C VAL A 103 -11.84 19.31 -16.09
N GLY A 104 -13.05 19.83 -16.14
CA GLY A 104 -14.04 19.65 -15.06
C GLY A 104 -14.44 18.21 -14.85
N LEU A 105 -14.65 17.46 -15.94
CA LEU A 105 -14.99 16.04 -15.89
C LEU A 105 -13.84 15.19 -15.31
N GLU A 106 -12.60 15.43 -15.75
CA GLU A 106 -11.41 14.76 -15.25
C GLU A 106 -11.17 15.05 -13.76
N LEU A 107 -11.30 16.30 -13.33
CA LEU A 107 -11.20 16.68 -11.92
C LEU A 107 -12.29 16.03 -11.07
N TRP A 108 -13.52 15.97 -11.56
CA TRP A 108 -14.62 15.32 -10.85
C TRP A 108 -14.37 13.81 -10.69
N GLN A 109 -13.86 13.16 -11.73
CA GLN A 109 -13.50 11.74 -11.70
C GLN A 109 -12.34 11.46 -10.73
N ASP A 110 -11.28 12.29 -10.77
CA ASP A 110 -10.13 12.20 -9.85
C ASP A 110 -10.58 12.34 -8.39
N PHE A 111 -11.48 13.29 -8.13
CA PHE A 111 -12.04 13.51 -6.80
C PHE A 111 -12.87 12.31 -6.33
N LYS A 112 -13.74 11.77 -7.20
CA LYS A 112 -14.60 10.63 -6.87
C LYS A 112 -13.79 9.34 -6.64
N SER A 113 -12.79 9.08 -7.47
CA SER A 113 -11.93 7.89 -7.33
C SER A 113 -11.04 7.98 -6.08
N THR A 114 -10.48 9.15 -5.80
CA THR A 114 -9.66 9.39 -4.60
C THR A 114 -10.48 9.23 -3.32
N ASN A 115 -11.71 9.74 -3.28
CA ASN A 115 -12.58 9.62 -2.12
C ASN A 115 -13.06 8.17 -1.88
N ALA A 116 -13.35 7.42 -2.93
CA ALA A 116 -13.72 6.01 -2.81
C ALA A 116 -12.57 5.18 -2.23
N LEU A 117 -11.34 5.42 -2.69
CA LEU A 117 -10.14 4.76 -2.17
C LEU A 117 -9.83 5.17 -0.73
N ALA A 118 -10.01 6.46 -0.39
CA ALA A 118 -9.83 6.97 0.97
C ALA A 118 -10.83 6.35 1.96
N ALA A 119 -12.10 6.19 1.56
CA ALA A 119 -13.13 5.56 2.38
C ALA A 119 -12.83 4.07 2.64
N LEU A 120 -12.33 3.34 1.64
CA LEU A 120 -11.85 1.96 1.78
C LEU A 120 -10.67 1.87 2.75
N LYS A 121 -9.67 2.76 2.61
CA LYS A 121 -8.50 2.81 3.50
C LYS A 121 -8.89 3.17 4.95
N ALA A 122 -9.83 4.08 5.16
CA ALA A 122 -10.28 4.49 6.48
C ALA A 122 -11.00 3.37 7.25
N GLY A 123 -11.76 2.52 6.56
CA GLY A 123 -12.41 1.35 7.17
C GLY A 123 -11.43 0.25 7.61
N LEU A 124 -10.18 0.32 7.18
CA LEU A 124 -9.12 -0.63 7.46
C LEU A 124 -7.99 -0.02 8.30
N ALA A 125 -8.15 1.20 8.83
CA ALA A 125 -7.14 1.88 9.62
C ALA A 125 -6.77 1.04 10.85
N PRO A 126 -5.50 0.58 10.99
CA PRO A 126 -5.08 -0.18 12.15
C PRO A 126 -5.15 0.71 13.40
N GLN A 127 -5.60 0.14 14.51
CA GLN A 127 -5.57 0.79 15.80
C GLN A 127 -4.40 0.28 16.65
N ALA A 128 -3.92 1.12 17.54
CA ALA A 128 -2.86 0.80 18.49
C ALA A 128 -3.28 1.19 19.91
N THR A 129 -2.89 0.38 20.89
CA THR A 129 -3.03 0.74 22.31
C THR A 129 -1.74 1.41 22.76
N ALA A 130 -1.79 2.71 23.04
CA ALA A 130 -0.63 3.50 23.44
C ALA A 130 -0.77 4.04 24.86
N LEU A 131 0.34 4.16 25.57
CA LEU A 131 0.42 4.79 26.88
C LEU A 131 0.72 6.27 26.70
N ARG A 132 -0.24 7.12 27.07
CA ARG A 132 -0.09 8.57 27.02
C ARG A 132 -0.61 9.20 28.31
N ASN A 133 0.10 10.18 28.85
CA ASN A 133 -0.25 10.84 30.12
C ASN A 133 -0.45 9.85 31.30
N GLY A 134 0.19 8.68 31.25
CA GLY A 134 0.05 7.62 32.26
C GLY A 134 -1.19 6.74 32.11
N GLU A 135 -1.96 6.89 31.02
CA GLU A 135 -3.15 6.09 30.75
C GLU A 135 -3.05 5.37 29.41
N TRP A 136 -3.57 4.12 29.35
CA TRP A 136 -3.65 3.34 28.12
C TRP A 136 -4.86 3.77 27.32
N GLU A 137 -4.63 4.25 26.11
CA GLU A 137 -5.69 4.66 25.18
C GLU A 137 -5.57 3.94 23.81
N THR A 138 -6.71 3.69 23.18
CA THR A 138 -6.72 3.17 21.83
C THR A 138 -6.77 4.32 20.83
N ILE A 139 -5.75 4.41 19.98
CA ILE A 139 -5.55 5.50 19.03
C ILE A 139 -5.41 4.93 17.61
N ASP A 140 -5.59 5.79 16.61
CA ASP A 140 -5.23 5.45 15.24
C ASP A 140 -3.71 5.25 15.14
N ALA A 141 -3.28 4.07 14.66
CA ALA A 141 -1.87 3.76 14.51
C ALA A 141 -1.10 4.77 13.63
N ALA A 142 -1.79 5.47 12.72
CA ALA A 142 -1.20 6.55 11.94
C ALA A 142 -0.74 7.75 12.79
N THR A 143 -1.25 7.88 14.02
CA THR A 143 -0.89 8.95 14.96
C THR A 143 0.26 8.60 15.91
N LEU A 144 0.83 7.40 15.77
CA LEU A 144 2.01 6.98 16.52
C LEU A 144 3.24 7.78 16.10
N ALA A 145 4.06 8.12 17.07
CA ALA A 145 5.33 8.82 16.88
C ALA A 145 6.48 8.09 17.58
N PRO A 146 7.73 8.24 17.14
CA PRO A 146 8.88 7.69 17.86
C PRO A 146 8.90 8.15 19.33
N GLY A 147 8.97 7.16 20.23
CA GLY A 147 8.87 7.36 21.67
C GLY A 147 7.50 7.05 22.27
N ASP A 148 6.43 6.83 21.50
CA ASP A 148 5.19 6.28 22.04
C ASP A 148 5.46 4.87 22.63
N ILE A 149 4.84 4.56 23.75
CA ILE A 149 4.85 3.22 24.32
C ILE A 149 3.57 2.54 23.89
N VAL A 150 3.67 1.38 23.30
CA VAL A 150 2.53 0.63 22.78
C VAL A 150 2.48 -0.77 23.38
N LYS A 151 1.27 -1.26 23.58
CA LYS A 151 0.98 -2.61 24.03
C LYS A 151 0.63 -3.48 22.85
N ILE A 152 1.33 -4.58 22.69
CA ILE A 152 1.07 -5.61 21.70
C ILE A 152 0.65 -6.91 22.40
N ARG A 153 -0.38 -7.55 21.88
CA ARG A 153 -0.96 -8.78 22.44
C ARG A 153 -1.43 -9.72 21.35
N LEU A 154 -1.77 -10.93 21.73
CA LEU A 154 -2.29 -11.96 20.82
C LEU A 154 -3.29 -11.39 19.79
N GLY A 155 -3.03 -11.63 18.52
CA GLY A 155 -3.85 -11.23 17.38
C GLY A 155 -3.63 -9.79 16.91
N VAL A 156 -2.84 -8.99 17.61
CA VAL A 156 -2.53 -7.60 17.21
C VAL A 156 -1.43 -7.59 16.14
N ILE A 157 -1.62 -6.77 15.13
CA ILE A 157 -0.57 -6.44 14.15
C ILE A 157 0.31 -5.36 14.79
N VAL A 158 1.62 -5.59 14.82
CA VAL A 158 2.61 -4.62 15.32
C VAL A 158 2.51 -3.33 14.51
N PRO A 159 2.15 -2.19 15.16
CA PRO A 159 1.75 -0.99 14.42
C PRO A 159 2.90 -0.13 13.89
N ALA A 160 4.10 -0.30 14.43
CA ALA A 160 5.32 0.43 14.09
C ALA A 160 6.52 -0.44 14.47
N ASP A 161 7.75 -0.05 14.14
CA ASP A 161 8.90 -0.79 14.65
C ASP A 161 9.11 -0.44 16.14
N LEU A 162 9.19 -1.50 16.94
CA LEU A 162 9.23 -1.41 18.41
C LEU A 162 10.52 -1.99 18.95
N ARG A 163 11.00 -1.39 20.05
CA ARG A 163 11.94 -2.02 20.98
C ARG A 163 11.13 -2.51 22.18
N LEU A 164 11.15 -3.80 22.46
CA LEU A 164 10.39 -4.41 23.54
C LEU A 164 11.01 -4.02 24.89
N ILE A 165 10.20 -3.48 25.79
CA ILE A 165 10.68 -2.89 27.06
C ILE A 165 10.12 -3.56 28.30
N GLY A 166 9.02 -4.31 28.16
CA GLY A 166 8.36 -4.96 29.31
C GLY A 166 7.37 -6.04 28.85
N GLY A 167 6.91 -6.84 29.79
CA GLY A 167 5.98 -7.94 29.57
C GLY A 167 6.66 -9.31 29.60
N ASP A 168 5.86 -10.37 29.38
CA ASP A 168 6.34 -11.73 29.27
C ASP A 168 6.83 -12.00 27.83
N GLU A 169 7.45 -13.17 27.61
CA GLU A 169 7.84 -13.58 26.26
C GLU A 169 6.65 -13.59 25.30
N ALA A 170 6.85 -13.08 24.09
CA ALA A 170 5.84 -13.12 23.02
C ALA A 170 6.37 -13.89 21.82
N SER A 171 5.46 -14.57 21.13
CA SER A 171 5.73 -15.22 19.85
C SER A 171 5.17 -14.36 18.72
N ILE A 172 6.03 -13.88 17.82
CA ILE A 172 5.67 -12.91 16.78
C ILE A 172 5.91 -13.54 15.41
N ASP A 173 4.85 -13.62 14.62
CA ASP A 173 4.88 -14.08 13.23
C ASP A 173 5.40 -12.93 12.34
N GLN A 174 6.58 -13.14 11.78
CA GLN A 174 7.26 -12.22 10.87
C GLN A 174 7.29 -12.74 9.43
N ALA A 175 6.48 -13.74 9.10
CA ALA A 175 6.48 -14.40 7.79
C ALA A 175 6.32 -13.41 6.63
N ALA A 176 5.48 -12.40 6.80
CA ALA A 176 5.28 -11.35 5.80
C ALA A 176 6.54 -10.51 5.49
N LEU A 177 7.54 -10.52 6.40
CA LEU A 177 8.78 -9.75 6.26
C LEU A 177 9.97 -10.63 5.91
N THR A 178 10.06 -11.81 6.51
CA THR A 178 11.22 -12.70 6.42
C THR A 178 10.96 -13.92 5.53
N GLY A 179 9.69 -14.24 5.25
CA GLY A 179 9.29 -15.47 4.56
C GLY A 179 9.34 -16.73 5.44
N GLU A 180 9.75 -16.62 6.71
CA GLU A 180 9.83 -17.74 7.63
C GLU A 180 8.47 -18.02 8.27
N SER A 181 8.00 -19.28 8.18
CA SER A 181 6.65 -19.67 8.62
C SER A 181 6.47 -19.76 10.14
N LEU A 182 7.56 -19.99 10.87
CA LEU A 182 7.48 -20.16 12.32
C LEU A 182 7.57 -18.80 13.00
N PRO A 183 6.67 -18.52 13.95
CA PRO A 183 6.78 -17.36 14.79
C PRO A 183 8.10 -17.34 15.58
N VAL A 184 8.65 -16.17 15.78
CA VAL A 184 9.91 -15.95 16.49
C VAL A 184 9.59 -15.57 17.94
N ALA A 185 10.19 -16.29 18.90
CA ALA A 185 10.13 -15.90 20.30
C ALA A 185 10.87 -14.58 20.51
N LYS A 186 10.24 -13.63 21.20
CA LYS A 186 10.75 -12.31 21.50
C LYS A 186 10.68 -12.04 22.99
N SER A 187 11.76 -11.48 23.51
CA SER A 187 11.94 -11.10 24.93
C SER A 187 12.18 -9.60 25.07
N VAL A 188 12.20 -9.13 26.30
CA VAL A 188 12.57 -7.71 26.58
C VAL A 188 13.96 -7.43 26.03
N GLY A 189 14.05 -6.36 25.25
CA GLY A 189 15.26 -5.97 24.54
C GLY A 189 15.33 -6.41 23.08
N ASP A 190 14.38 -7.21 22.61
CA ASP A 190 14.28 -7.56 21.19
C ASP A 190 13.48 -6.51 20.39
N GLU A 191 13.51 -6.63 19.07
CA GLU A 191 12.75 -5.80 18.16
C GLU A 191 11.51 -6.53 17.64
N ALA A 192 10.42 -5.76 17.49
CA ALA A 192 9.24 -6.21 16.79
C ALA A 192 8.96 -5.27 15.62
N TYR A 193 8.92 -5.81 14.42
CA TYR A 193 8.79 -5.01 13.20
C TYR A 193 7.33 -4.76 12.81
N SER A 194 7.08 -3.57 12.29
CA SER A 194 5.77 -3.16 11.78
C SER A 194 5.22 -4.15 10.75
N GLY A 195 3.93 -4.53 10.89
CA GLY A 195 3.26 -5.48 10.01
C GLY A 195 3.36 -6.93 10.46
N SER A 196 4.18 -7.28 11.47
CA SER A 196 4.22 -8.60 12.09
C SER A 196 2.98 -8.85 12.95
N VAL A 197 2.62 -10.10 13.17
CA VAL A 197 1.43 -10.48 13.96
C VAL A 197 1.83 -11.19 15.23
N VAL A 198 1.35 -10.72 16.38
CA VAL A 198 1.56 -11.39 17.67
C VAL A 198 0.70 -12.65 17.73
N LYS A 199 1.34 -13.82 17.80
CA LYS A 199 0.68 -15.13 17.89
C LYS A 199 0.48 -15.60 19.31
N GLN A 200 1.29 -15.08 20.26
CA GLN A 200 1.25 -15.47 21.67
C GLN A 200 1.87 -14.39 22.54
N GLY A 201 1.42 -14.28 23.80
CA GLY A 201 1.95 -13.38 24.81
C GLY A 201 1.42 -11.96 24.69
N GLU A 202 1.89 -11.12 25.60
CA GLU A 202 1.62 -9.70 25.68
C GLU A 202 2.90 -8.97 26.07
N MET A 203 3.29 -7.95 25.32
CA MET A 203 4.48 -7.15 25.58
C MET A 203 4.22 -5.66 25.38
N GLU A 204 5.05 -4.89 26.02
CA GLU A 204 5.10 -3.43 25.84
C GLU A 204 6.38 -3.08 25.08
N GLY A 205 6.26 -2.15 24.15
CA GLY A 205 7.37 -1.72 23.34
C GLY A 205 7.36 -0.21 23.12
N VAL A 206 8.55 0.39 23.05
CA VAL A 206 8.70 1.79 22.65
C VAL A 206 8.86 1.87 21.14
N VAL A 207 8.12 2.76 20.50
CA VAL A 207 8.21 3.02 19.06
C VAL A 207 9.57 3.64 18.73
N ILE A 208 10.34 2.97 17.87
CA ILE A 208 11.67 3.42 17.43
C ILE A 208 11.66 3.99 16.02
N ALA A 209 10.77 3.48 15.15
CA ALA A 209 10.61 3.98 13.78
C ALA A 209 9.15 3.91 13.34
N THR A 210 8.74 4.85 12.48
CA THR A 210 7.37 4.99 11.97
C THR A 210 7.33 5.15 10.46
N GLY A 211 6.25 4.74 9.84
CA GLY A 211 5.94 4.96 8.43
C GLY A 211 7.02 4.48 7.48
N GLY A 212 7.53 5.38 6.66
CA GLY A 212 8.56 5.06 5.67
C GLY A 212 9.94 4.76 6.22
N ASP A 213 10.18 4.95 7.52
CA ASP A 213 11.46 4.69 8.18
C ASP A 213 11.48 3.36 8.94
N THR A 214 10.33 2.65 9.00
CA THR A 214 10.25 1.27 9.49
C THR A 214 11.02 0.31 8.58
N PHE A 215 11.34 -0.86 9.08
CA PHE A 215 11.97 -1.93 8.30
C PHE A 215 11.19 -2.23 7.02
N PHE A 216 9.89 -2.41 7.15
CA PHE A 216 8.98 -2.58 6.00
C PHE A 216 8.91 -1.34 5.11
N GLY A 217 8.83 -0.15 5.71
CA GLY A 217 8.75 1.12 4.99
C GLY A 217 9.97 1.42 4.14
N ARG A 218 11.17 1.09 4.62
CA ARG A 218 12.43 1.21 3.87
C ARG A 218 12.42 0.32 2.63
N THR A 219 11.99 -0.93 2.76
CA THR A 219 11.85 -1.88 1.64
C THR A 219 10.78 -1.39 0.65
N ALA A 220 9.64 -0.94 1.14
CA ALA A 220 8.55 -0.40 0.30
C ALA A 220 8.98 0.85 -0.49
N LYS A 221 9.81 1.73 0.09
CA LYS A 221 10.37 2.90 -0.63
C LYS A 221 11.28 2.49 -1.80
N LEU A 222 12.05 1.43 -1.65
CA LEU A 222 12.92 0.90 -2.74
C LEU A 222 12.07 0.39 -3.92
N VAL A 223 10.99 -0.30 -3.62
CA VAL A 223 10.05 -0.82 -4.64
C VAL A 223 9.23 0.32 -5.27
N ALA A 224 8.80 1.31 -4.50
CA ALA A 224 8.01 2.44 -5.00
C ALA A 224 8.77 3.34 -5.99
N GLY A 225 10.12 3.32 -5.96
CA GLY A 225 10.97 4.02 -6.93
C GLY A 225 10.96 3.41 -8.34
N ALA A 226 10.50 2.18 -8.50
CA ALA A 226 10.37 1.47 -9.77
C ALA A 226 9.02 1.71 -10.46
N GLY A 227 8.55 2.97 -10.47
CA GLY A 227 7.27 3.33 -11.06
C GLY A 227 7.20 2.95 -12.55
N SER A 228 6.38 1.97 -12.90
CA SER A 228 6.03 1.65 -14.29
C SER A 228 4.89 2.54 -14.76
N VAL A 229 5.00 3.05 -15.99
CA VAL A 229 3.88 3.68 -16.67
C VAL A 229 2.90 2.57 -17.08
N SER A 230 1.62 2.72 -16.73
CA SER A 230 0.57 1.75 -17.09
C SER A 230 0.55 1.49 -18.60
N HIS A 231 0.44 0.22 -19.01
CA HIS A 231 0.35 -0.18 -20.40
C HIS A 231 -0.86 0.46 -21.11
N ALA A 232 -2.00 0.59 -20.40
CA ALA A 232 -3.18 1.24 -20.96
C ALA A 232 -2.98 2.76 -21.14
N GLN A 233 -2.32 3.44 -20.21
CA GLN A 233 -1.97 4.84 -20.43
C GLN A 233 -1.07 5.00 -21.66
N LYS A 234 -0.09 4.11 -21.83
CA LYS A 234 0.78 4.10 -23.00
C LYS A 234 -0.03 3.85 -24.28
N ALA A 235 -0.91 2.84 -24.29
CA ALA A 235 -1.80 2.54 -25.41
C ALA A 235 -2.73 3.73 -25.73
N MET A 236 -3.27 4.42 -24.73
CA MET A 236 -4.07 5.64 -24.93
C MET A 236 -3.28 6.74 -25.62
N PHE A 237 -2.02 6.98 -25.20
CA PHE A 237 -1.15 7.94 -25.87
C PHE A 237 -0.82 7.51 -27.32
N GLU A 238 -0.58 6.24 -27.56
CA GLU A 238 -0.32 5.71 -28.90
C GLU A 238 -1.53 5.87 -29.82
N ILE A 239 -2.74 5.56 -29.35
CA ILE A 239 -3.99 5.79 -30.09
C ILE A 239 -4.19 7.28 -30.35
N GLY A 240 -4.00 8.12 -29.32
CA GLY A 240 -4.09 9.57 -29.48
C GLY A 240 -3.12 10.10 -30.54
N ASN A 241 -1.86 9.70 -30.47
CA ASN A 241 -0.85 10.06 -31.45
C ASN A 241 -1.19 9.55 -32.88
N PHE A 242 -1.70 8.33 -33.00
CA PHE A 242 -2.14 7.80 -34.27
C PHE A 242 -3.27 8.64 -34.89
N LEU A 243 -4.29 9.00 -34.10
CA LEU A 243 -5.39 9.85 -34.55
C LEU A 243 -4.91 11.26 -34.95
N ILE A 244 -3.96 11.83 -34.22
CA ILE A 244 -3.32 13.09 -34.58
C ILE A 244 -2.60 12.99 -35.93
N ILE A 245 -1.85 11.92 -36.15
CA ILE A 245 -1.13 11.72 -37.42
C ILE A 245 -2.14 11.59 -38.59
N VAL A 246 -3.20 10.81 -38.40
CA VAL A 246 -4.27 10.67 -39.41
C VAL A 246 -4.94 12.01 -39.69
N ALA A 247 -5.27 12.79 -38.63
CA ALA A 247 -5.86 14.11 -38.77
C ALA A 247 -4.93 15.07 -39.54
N LEU A 248 -3.63 15.06 -39.26
CA LEU A 248 -2.65 15.89 -39.96
C LEU A 248 -2.52 15.50 -41.44
N ILE A 249 -2.53 14.20 -41.78
CA ILE A 249 -2.50 13.74 -43.14
C ILE A 249 -3.75 14.21 -43.91
N LEU A 250 -4.94 14.04 -43.28
CA LEU A 250 -6.19 14.51 -43.88
C LEU A 250 -6.25 16.02 -44.03
N ALA A 251 -5.75 16.75 -43.01
CA ALA A 251 -5.63 18.22 -43.07
C ALA A 251 -4.72 18.66 -44.23
N PHE A 252 -3.57 18.00 -44.38
CA PHE A 252 -2.63 18.30 -45.47
C PHE A 252 -3.21 18.00 -46.84
N ALA A 253 -3.89 16.86 -47.00
CA ALA A 253 -4.60 16.51 -48.22
C ALA A 253 -5.68 17.56 -48.57
N MET A 254 -6.49 17.95 -47.60
CA MET A 254 -7.53 18.98 -47.74
C MET A 254 -6.96 20.34 -48.12
N VAL A 255 -5.87 20.76 -47.45
CA VAL A 255 -5.17 22.01 -47.83
C VAL A 255 -4.73 21.95 -49.26
N GLY A 256 -4.13 20.83 -49.69
CA GLY A 256 -3.69 20.64 -51.10
C GLY A 256 -4.83 20.74 -52.09
N VAL A 257 -5.94 20.06 -51.83
CA VAL A 257 -7.14 20.09 -52.69
C VAL A 257 -7.75 21.52 -52.74
N SER A 258 -7.89 22.13 -51.58
CA SER A 258 -8.45 23.52 -51.48
C SER A 258 -7.60 24.54 -52.21
N VAL A 259 -6.28 24.51 -52.00
CA VAL A 259 -5.34 25.39 -52.72
C VAL A 259 -5.41 25.14 -54.22
N TYR A 260 -5.42 23.87 -54.65
CA TYR A 260 -5.55 23.55 -56.08
C TYR A 260 -6.86 24.09 -56.68
N ARG A 261 -7.99 23.88 -55.98
CA ARG A 261 -9.30 24.41 -56.40
C ARG A 261 -9.26 25.93 -56.48
N ASP A 262 -8.80 26.63 -55.47
CA ASP A 262 -8.91 28.08 -55.37
C ASP A 262 -7.91 28.81 -56.26
N VAL A 263 -6.72 28.24 -56.52
CA VAL A 263 -5.70 28.82 -57.40
C VAL A 263 -5.95 28.46 -58.88
N VAL A 264 -6.27 27.16 -59.16
CA VAL A 264 -6.29 26.66 -60.53
C VAL A 264 -7.69 26.66 -61.13
N ILE A 265 -8.72 26.34 -60.36
CA ILE A 265 -10.09 26.19 -60.91
C ILE A 265 -10.87 27.50 -60.80
N THR A 266 -10.94 28.07 -59.58
CA THR A 266 -11.83 29.22 -59.33
C THR A 266 -11.12 30.59 -59.44
N HIS A 267 -9.81 30.59 -59.44
CA HIS A 267 -8.97 31.83 -59.40
C HIS A 267 -9.36 32.82 -58.28
N THR A 268 -9.89 32.28 -57.15
CA THR A 268 -10.37 33.08 -55.99
C THR A 268 -9.39 33.08 -54.84
N TRP A 269 -8.11 32.81 -55.08
CA TRP A 269 -7.09 32.77 -54.07
C TRP A 269 -6.98 34.15 -53.37
N GLY A 270 -7.15 34.15 -52.06
CA GLY A 270 -7.11 35.34 -51.23
C GLY A 270 -7.11 35.03 -49.74
N VAL A 271 -7.11 36.05 -48.93
CA VAL A 271 -7.12 35.89 -47.46
C VAL A 271 -8.36 35.15 -46.98
N ALA A 272 -9.52 35.31 -47.63
CA ALA A 272 -10.75 34.61 -47.27
C ALA A 272 -10.62 33.10 -47.51
N ALA A 273 -10.10 32.68 -48.65
CA ALA A 273 -9.86 31.26 -48.93
C ALA A 273 -8.88 30.60 -47.94
N LEU A 274 -7.81 31.35 -47.55
CA LEU A 274 -6.88 30.87 -46.53
C LEU A 274 -7.56 30.70 -45.17
N LEU A 275 -8.45 31.60 -44.77
CA LEU A 275 -9.18 31.55 -43.52
C LEU A 275 -10.16 30.36 -43.49
N ASP A 276 -10.86 30.10 -44.61
CA ASP A 276 -11.78 28.96 -44.74
C ASP A 276 -11.03 27.62 -44.63
N ILE A 277 -9.87 27.49 -45.28
CA ILE A 277 -8.99 26.33 -45.17
C ILE A 277 -8.55 26.13 -43.72
N LEU A 278 -8.10 27.19 -43.06
CA LEU A 278 -7.61 27.15 -41.70
C LEU A 278 -8.72 26.73 -40.71
N GLN A 279 -9.93 27.28 -40.90
CA GLN A 279 -11.10 26.92 -40.10
C GLN A 279 -11.45 25.43 -40.27
N PHE A 280 -11.44 24.91 -41.49
CA PHE A 280 -11.74 23.52 -41.77
C PHE A 280 -10.70 22.57 -41.14
N VAL A 281 -9.41 22.91 -41.26
CA VAL A 281 -8.33 22.15 -40.59
C VAL A 281 -8.52 22.13 -39.09
N LEU A 282 -8.93 23.25 -38.51
CA LEU A 282 -9.21 23.36 -37.09
C LEU A 282 -10.34 22.44 -36.65
N ILE A 283 -11.46 22.43 -37.37
CA ILE A 283 -12.60 21.58 -37.11
C ILE A 283 -12.17 20.09 -37.18
N LEU A 284 -11.39 19.71 -38.19
CA LEU A 284 -10.89 18.37 -38.37
C LEU A 284 -9.99 17.93 -37.21
N LEU A 285 -9.09 18.79 -36.76
CA LEU A 285 -8.22 18.53 -35.61
C LEU A 285 -9.04 18.32 -34.32
N ILE A 286 -10.02 19.17 -34.06
CA ILE A 286 -10.89 19.03 -32.88
C ILE A 286 -11.69 17.74 -32.93
N ALA A 287 -12.26 17.40 -34.10
CA ALA A 287 -13.07 16.19 -34.29
C ALA A 287 -12.24 14.89 -34.10
N SER A 288 -10.92 14.95 -34.28
CA SER A 288 -10.02 13.80 -34.11
C SER A 288 -9.70 13.48 -32.64
N ILE A 289 -10.09 14.34 -31.70
CA ILE A 289 -9.78 14.17 -30.28
C ILE A 289 -10.75 13.18 -29.63
N PRO A 290 -10.28 12.04 -29.08
CA PRO A 290 -11.15 11.06 -28.42
C PRO A 290 -11.49 11.48 -26.99
N VAL A 291 -12.33 12.51 -26.82
CA VAL A 291 -12.68 13.15 -25.54
C VAL A 291 -13.25 12.16 -24.52
N ALA A 292 -14.02 11.18 -24.94
CA ALA A 292 -14.67 10.22 -24.04
C ALA A 292 -13.73 9.13 -23.53
N MET A 293 -12.59 8.91 -24.15
CA MET A 293 -11.71 7.77 -23.85
C MET A 293 -11.13 7.77 -22.44
N PRO A 294 -10.56 8.87 -21.90
CA PRO A 294 -10.07 8.92 -20.53
C PRO A 294 -11.18 8.68 -19.49
N ALA A 295 -12.37 9.23 -19.76
CA ALA A 295 -13.55 9.08 -18.89
C ALA A 295 -13.99 7.62 -18.78
N VAL A 296 -14.17 6.96 -19.91
CA VAL A 296 -14.56 5.53 -19.97
C VAL A 296 -13.52 4.66 -19.29
N PHE A 297 -12.25 4.91 -19.52
CA PHE A 297 -11.15 4.20 -18.88
C PHE A 297 -11.20 4.31 -17.36
N SER A 298 -11.30 5.53 -16.82
CA SER A 298 -11.36 5.77 -15.37
C SER A 298 -12.57 5.10 -14.71
N ILE A 299 -13.75 5.16 -15.36
CA ILE A 299 -14.96 4.52 -14.85
C ILE A 299 -14.79 2.99 -14.85
N THR A 300 -14.26 2.43 -15.91
CA THR A 300 -14.02 0.98 -16.02
C THR A 300 -13.05 0.48 -14.96
N MET A 301 -11.96 1.22 -14.70
CA MET A 301 -11.01 0.90 -13.64
C MET A 301 -11.65 0.99 -12.25
N ALA A 302 -12.47 2.00 -11.99
CA ALA A 302 -13.17 2.14 -10.72
C ALA A 302 -14.18 1.00 -10.48
N LEU A 303 -14.90 0.57 -11.52
CA LEU A 303 -15.81 -0.59 -11.45
C LEU A 303 -15.04 -1.90 -11.23
N GLY A 304 -13.88 -2.07 -11.87
CA GLY A 304 -12.97 -3.19 -11.67
C GLY A 304 -12.46 -3.25 -10.23
N ALA A 305 -12.04 -2.12 -9.65
CA ALA A 305 -11.64 -2.03 -8.24
C ALA A 305 -12.75 -2.44 -7.29
N LEU A 306 -13.97 -1.97 -7.57
CA LEU A 306 -15.14 -2.32 -6.77
C LEU A 306 -15.48 -3.82 -6.85
N ALA A 307 -15.36 -4.42 -8.03
CA ALA A 307 -15.56 -5.86 -8.22
C ALA A 307 -14.52 -6.68 -7.44
N LEU A 308 -13.24 -6.32 -7.53
CA LEU A 308 -12.16 -6.97 -6.76
C LEU A 308 -12.33 -6.81 -5.25
N SER A 309 -12.78 -5.64 -4.80
CA SER A 309 -13.07 -5.40 -3.37
C SER A 309 -14.16 -6.32 -2.82
N LYS A 310 -15.17 -6.69 -3.62
CA LYS A 310 -16.19 -7.68 -3.24
C LYS A 310 -15.61 -9.08 -3.06
N GLU A 311 -14.58 -9.41 -3.84
CA GLU A 311 -13.79 -10.64 -3.71
C GLU A 311 -12.71 -10.54 -2.62
N LYS A 312 -12.77 -9.52 -1.75
CA LYS A 312 -11.81 -9.24 -0.67
C LYS A 312 -10.39 -8.94 -1.14
N ALA A 313 -10.21 -8.59 -2.42
CA ALA A 313 -8.95 -8.10 -2.95
C ALA A 313 -8.91 -6.57 -2.91
N ILE A 314 -7.92 -6.02 -2.19
CA ILE A 314 -7.77 -4.56 -2.05
C ILE A 314 -6.75 -4.08 -3.08
N VAL A 315 -7.19 -3.15 -3.93
CA VAL A 315 -6.35 -2.54 -4.96
C VAL A 315 -5.88 -1.17 -4.48
N SER A 316 -4.57 -0.98 -4.38
CA SER A 316 -3.98 0.29 -3.94
C SER A 316 -3.86 1.33 -5.06
N ARG A 317 -3.80 0.89 -6.32
CA ARG A 317 -3.72 1.75 -7.52
C ARG A 317 -4.65 1.23 -8.60
N LEU A 318 -5.46 2.12 -9.19
CA LEU A 318 -6.43 1.73 -10.24
C LEU A 318 -5.74 1.17 -11.50
N SER A 319 -4.55 1.68 -11.85
CA SER A 319 -3.76 1.16 -12.97
C SER A 319 -3.36 -0.31 -12.81
N ALA A 320 -3.23 -0.80 -11.57
CA ALA A 320 -2.88 -2.20 -11.33
C ALA A 320 -3.94 -3.19 -11.83
N ILE A 321 -5.20 -2.76 -11.93
CA ILE A 321 -6.31 -3.62 -12.41
C ILE A 321 -6.10 -4.02 -13.86
N GLU A 322 -5.67 -3.08 -14.69
CA GLU A 322 -5.39 -3.34 -16.09
C GLU A 322 -4.09 -4.17 -16.24
N GLU A 323 -3.06 -3.83 -15.46
CA GLU A 323 -1.81 -4.59 -15.46
C GLU A 323 -2.03 -6.06 -15.08
N MET A 324 -2.99 -6.35 -14.17
CA MET A 324 -3.35 -7.72 -13.81
C MET A 324 -3.88 -8.54 -15.00
N ALA A 325 -4.55 -7.91 -15.97
CA ALA A 325 -5.04 -8.60 -17.16
C ALA A 325 -3.91 -9.02 -18.11
N GLY A 326 -2.75 -8.35 -18.05
CA GLY A 326 -1.56 -8.64 -18.86
C GLY A 326 -0.50 -9.49 -18.16
N VAL A 327 -0.79 -10.03 -16.96
CA VAL A 327 0.17 -10.87 -16.21
C VAL A 327 0.35 -12.21 -16.91
N ASP A 328 1.59 -12.50 -17.32
CA ASP A 328 2.03 -13.75 -17.92
C ASP A 328 2.98 -14.55 -16.99
N ILE A 329 3.53 -13.91 -15.95
CA ILE A 329 4.40 -14.52 -14.95
C ILE A 329 3.82 -14.27 -13.56
N LEU A 330 3.48 -15.36 -12.87
CA LEU A 330 3.01 -15.33 -11.48
C LEU A 330 4.10 -15.82 -10.54
N CYS A 331 4.65 -14.91 -9.73
CA CYS A 331 5.54 -15.25 -8.62
C CYS A 331 4.70 -15.39 -7.35
N SER A 332 4.55 -16.61 -6.84
CA SER A 332 3.76 -16.86 -5.64
C SER A 332 4.66 -17.20 -4.46
N ASP A 333 4.39 -16.57 -3.31
CA ASP A 333 4.96 -17.02 -2.05
C ASP A 333 4.38 -18.38 -1.65
N LYS A 334 5.18 -19.18 -0.93
CA LYS A 334 4.76 -20.51 -0.46
C LYS A 334 3.84 -20.38 0.74
N THR A 335 4.30 -19.65 1.75
CA THR A 335 3.72 -19.68 3.10
C THR A 335 2.50 -18.75 3.21
N GLY A 336 1.34 -19.32 3.60
CA GLY A 336 0.09 -18.54 3.73
C GLY A 336 -0.55 -18.13 2.40
N THR A 337 0.08 -18.47 1.26
CA THR A 337 -0.41 -18.21 -0.10
C THR A 337 -0.71 -19.53 -0.81
N LEU A 338 0.30 -20.36 -1.07
CA LEU A 338 0.12 -21.70 -1.62
C LEU A 338 -0.24 -22.71 -0.52
N THR A 339 0.17 -22.46 0.71
CA THR A 339 -0.16 -23.23 1.89
C THR A 339 -1.05 -22.42 2.82
N LYS A 340 -1.77 -23.10 3.71
CA LYS A 340 -2.66 -22.48 4.71
C LYS A 340 -1.92 -21.84 5.88
N ASN A 341 -0.58 -21.91 5.94
CA ASN A 341 0.21 -21.58 7.12
C ASN A 341 -0.25 -22.34 8.38
N GLU A 342 -0.70 -23.57 8.19
CA GLU A 342 -1.13 -24.48 9.23
C GLU A 342 -0.17 -25.66 9.27
N LEU A 343 0.36 -25.97 10.44
CA LEU A 343 1.18 -27.16 10.65
C LEU A 343 0.28 -28.38 10.79
N THR A 344 0.65 -29.47 10.15
CA THR A 344 0.02 -30.79 10.31
C THR A 344 1.06 -31.80 10.72
N LEU A 345 0.67 -32.68 11.65
CA LEU A 345 1.53 -33.76 12.06
C LEU A 345 1.60 -34.81 10.93
N GLY A 346 2.81 -35.18 10.52
CA GLY A 346 3.06 -36.31 9.63
C GLY A 346 2.91 -37.66 10.35
N GLU A 347 3.20 -38.76 9.64
CA GLU A 347 3.18 -40.07 10.25
C GLU A 347 4.28 -40.20 11.32
N PRO A 348 3.96 -40.55 12.59
CA PRO A 348 4.95 -40.70 13.64
C PRO A 348 5.88 -41.87 13.36
N ILE A 349 7.19 -41.66 13.57
CA ILE A 349 8.19 -42.73 13.54
C ILE A 349 8.35 -43.25 14.94
N VAL A 350 7.82 -44.45 15.19
CA VAL A 350 7.83 -45.10 16.52
C VAL A 350 9.17 -45.79 16.73
N LEU A 351 10.04 -45.18 17.52
CA LEU A 351 11.32 -45.78 17.93
C LEU A 351 11.23 -46.50 19.27
N ALA A 352 10.40 -46.00 20.19
CA ALA A 352 10.08 -46.57 21.48
C ALA A 352 8.61 -46.24 21.79
N GLY A 353 7.93 -47.14 22.49
CA GLY A 353 6.49 -47.04 22.76
C GLY A 353 5.72 -48.20 22.14
N LYS A 354 4.40 -48.21 22.29
CA LYS A 354 3.55 -49.29 21.79
C LYS A 354 3.11 -49.05 20.35
N ASP A 355 2.65 -47.82 20.08
CA ASP A 355 2.14 -47.47 18.77
C ASP A 355 2.27 -45.95 18.50
N ALA A 356 1.77 -45.53 17.36
CA ALA A 356 1.80 -44.12 16.94
C ALA A 356 1.01 -43.20 17.87
N GLN A 357 -0.09 -43.67 18.46
CA GLN A 357 -0.90 -42.85 19.37
C GLN A 357 -0.21 -42.65 20.72
N ASP A 358 0.56 -43.65 21.21
CA ASP A 358 1.39 -43.45 22.40
C ASP A 358 2.45 -42.38 22.19
N CYS A 359 3.06 -42.33 21.00
CA CYS A 359 4.01 -41.25 20.65
C CYS A 359 3.34 -39.88 20.60
N ILE A 360 2.16 -39.78 19.98
CA ILE A 360 1.40 -38.53 19.89
C ILE A 360 0.94 -38.09 21.29
N LEU A 361 0.50 -39.03 22.14
CA LEU A 361 0.10 -38.76 23.53
C LEU A 361 1.28 -38.21 24.34
N ALA A 362 2.44 -38.85 24.25
CA ALA A 362 3.64 -38.37 24.95
C ALA A 362 4.05 -36.94 24.48
N ALA A 363 3.98 -36.69 23.18
CA ALA A 363 4.25 -35.36 22.63
C ALA A 363 3.20 -34.32 23.09
N ALA A 364 1.91 -34.69 23.08
CA ALA A 364 0.82 -33.84 23.53
C ALA A 364 0.88 -33.48 25.03
N LEU A 365 1.36 -34.41 25.86
CA LEU A 365 1.61 -34.15 27.28
C LEU A 365 2.76 -33.14 27.51
N ALA A 366 3.69 -33.03 26.56
CA ALA A 366 4.76 -32.05 26.56
C ALA A 366 4.40 -30.76 25.75
N SER A 367 3.13 -30.60 25.39
CA SER A 367 2.58 -29.46 24.66
C SER A 367 1.59 -28.67 25.53
N LYS A 368 1.46 -27.37 25.29
CA LYS A 368 0.51 -26.52 26.01
C LYS A 368 -0.58 -25.97 25.08
N ILE A 369 -1.85 -26.34 25.39
CA ILE A 369 -3.03 -25.79 24.68
C ILE A 369 -3.17 -24.30 24.88
N GLU A 370 -2.85 -23.81 26.06
CA GLU A 370 -3.03 -22.40 26.48
C GLU A 370 -2.18 -21.46 25.66
N ASP A 371 -1.00 -21.90 25.26
CA ASP A 371 -0.03 -21.10 24.52
C ASP A 371 -0.38 -20.94 23.04
N ARG A 372 -1.32 -21.74 22.50
CA ARG A 372 -1.76 -21.74 21.10
C ARG A 372 -0.61 -21.77 20.08
N ASP A 373 0.51 -22.34 20.46
CA ASP A 373 1.61 -22.57 19.55
C ASP A 373 1.17 -23.47 18.40
N ALA A 374 1.67 -23.19 17.18
CA ALA A 374 1.25 -23.92 15.99
C ALA A 374 1.69 -25.39 16.01
N ILE A 375 2.87 -25.68 16.58
CA ILE A 375 3.40 -27.05 16.73
C ILE A 375 2.59 -27.81 17.78
N ASP A 376 2.41 -27.21 18.96
CA ASP A 376 1.64 -27.81 20.07
C ASP A 376 0.20 -28.07 19.63
N THR A 377 -0.41 -27.11 18.93
CA THR A 377 -1.77 -27.26 18.39
C THR A 377 -1.86 -28.39 17.38
N ALA A 378 -0.89 -28.56 16.50
CA ALA A 378 -0.87 -29.64 15.51
C ALA A 378 -0.75 -31.01 16.19
N VAL A 379 0.12 -31.14 17.19
CA VAL A 379 0.31 -32.38 17.96
C VAL A 379 -0.95 -32.78 18.73
N ILE A 380 -1.54 -31.83 19.47
CA ILE A 380 -2.73 -32.05 20.27
C ILE A 380 -3.95 -32.40 19.38
N ASN A 381 -4.07 -31.78 18.21
CA ASN A 381 -5.14 -32.08 17.27
C ASN A 381 -5.01 -33.45 16.58
N ALA A 382 -3.81 -34.01 16.57
CA ALA A 382 -3.58 -35.36 16.06
C ALA A 382 -3.96 -36.49 17.04
N LEU A 383 -4.23 -36.16 18.33
CA LEU A 383 -4.78 -37.11 19.27
C LEU A 383 -6.18 -37.54 18.86
N LYS A 384 -6.42 -38.85 18.86
CA LYS A 384 -7.75 -39.43 18.60
C LYS A 384 -8.73 -39.15 19.74
N ASP A 385 -8.26 -39.24 20.98
CA ASP A 385 -9.02 -38.92 22.18
C ASP A 385 -8.27 -37.92 23.03
N LYS A 386 -8.83 -36.70 23.15
CA LYS A 386 -8.23 -35.63 23.97
C LYS A 386 -8.47 -35.84 25.46
N ASP A 387 -9.40 -36.71 25.85
CA ASP A 387 -9.66 -37.03 27.25
C ASP A 387 -8.53 -37.89 27.87
N ASP A 388 -7.71 -38.53 27.06
CA ASP A 388 -6.50 -39.22 27.54
C ASP A 388 -5.53 -38.28 28.24
N LEU A 389 -5.48 -37.01 27.86
CA LEU A 389 -4.65 -35.99 28.53
C LEU A 389 -5.10 -35.75 29.98
N LYS A 390 -6.38 -35.87 30.28
CA LYS A 390 -6.94 -35.63 31.62
C LYS A 390 -6.57 -36.74 32.64
N ARG A 391 -6.09 -37.86 32.17
CA ARG A 391 -5.61 -38.96 33.04
C ARG A 391 -4.29 -38.61 33.70
N PHE A 392 -3.54 -37.71 33.12
CA PHE A 392 -2.22 -37.34 33.60
C PHE A 392 -2.25 -35.99 34.30
N LYS A 393 -1.59 -35.91 35.45
CA LYS A 393 -1.41 -34.67 36.16
C LYS A 393 -0.02 -34.10 35.90
N LEU A 394 0.03 -32.89 35.31
CA LEU A 394 1.30 -32.18 35.06
C LEU A 394 1.94 -31.79 36.39
N GLN A 395 3.17 -32.21 36.62
CA GLN A 395 3.98 -31.85 37.76
C GLN A 395 4.99 -30.74 37.47
N LYS A 396 5.64 -30.82 36.30
CA LYS A 396 6.62 -29.84 35.87
C LYS A 396 6.57 -29.73 34.36
N PHE A 397 6.60 -28.51 33.86
CA PHE A 397 6.76 -28.21 32.46
C PHE A 397 8.06 -27.43 32.23
N ILE A 398 8.82 -27.83 31.22
CA ILE A 398 10.02 -27.11 30.76
C ILE A 398 9.70 -26.59 29.35
N PRO A 399 9.64 -25.24 29.18
CA PRO A 399 9.33 -24.64 27.89
C PRO A 399 10.34 -25.02 26.79
N PHE A 400 10.01 -24.73 25.56
CA PHE A 400 10.89 -24.95 24.43
C PHE A 400 12.22 -24.21 24.62
N ASP A 401 13.30 -24.98 24.56
CA ASP A 401 14.67 -24.46 24.60
C ASP A 401 15.24 -24.42 23.17
N PRO A 402 15.63 -23.24 22.67
CA PRO A 402 16.22 -23.11 21.33
C PRO A 402 17.51 -23.87 21.10
N VAL A 403 18.24 -24.21 22.18
CA VAL A 403 19.51 -24.95 22.10
C VAL A 403 19.26 -26.45 21.97
N THR A 404 18.42 -26.98 22.88
CA THR A 404 18.09 -28.43 22.88
C THR A 404 16.98 -28.80 21.92
N LYS A 405 16.25 -27.79 21.37
CA LYS A 405 15.18 -27.94 20.39
C LYS A 405 14.02 -28.84 20.85
N ARG A 406 13.67 -28.79 22.13
CA ARG A 406 12.60 -29.61 22.70
C ARG A 406 11.89 -28.91 23.85
N THR A 407 10.65 -29.37 24.10
CA THR A 407 9.89 -29.16 25.33
C THR A 407 9.97 -30.44 26.19
N GLU A 408 9.79 -30.29 27.50
CA GLU A 408 9.73 -31.47 28.41
C GLU A 408 8.59 -31.30 29.40
N ALA A 409 7.92 -32.40 29.72
CA ALA A 409 6.91 -32.45 30.78
C ALA A 409 7.13 -33.64 31.69
N VAL A 410 7.02 -33.43 33.00
CA VAL A 410 6.95 -34.50 34.00
C VAL A 410 5.49 -34.64 34.43
N VAL A 411 4.94 -35.80 34.19
CA VAL A 411 3.53 -36.12 34.47
C VAL A 411 3.42 -37.32 35.37
N THR A 412 2.34 -37.40 36.14
CA THR A 412 1.93 -38.59 36.90
C THR A 412 0.59 -39.10 36.40
N ASP A 413 0.46 -40.41 36.28
CA ASP A 413 -0.80 -41.09 35.97
C ASP A 413 -1.68 -41.16 37.20
#